data_00d3a4938fa094fa1925c10eff041b1f
#
_entry.id   00d3a4938fa094fa1925c10eff041b1f
#
_cell.length_a   1.000
_cell.length_b   1.000
_cell.length_c   1.000
_cell.angle_alpha   90.00
_cell.angle_beta   90.00
_cell.angle_gamma   90.00
#
_symmetry.space_group_name_H-M   'P 1'
#
loop_
_entity.id
_entity.type
_entity.pdbx_description
1 polymer ?
#
loop_
_entity_poly.entity_id
_entity_poly.type
_entity_poly.pdbx_seq_one_letter_code
_entity_poly.pdbx_strand_id
1 'polypeptide(L)'
;MANPIDQPLTAPKVANPGPLGLAGFGLTTVVLSCVNAGLLPAEAVPVVVPLAFAYGGVAQLIAGVLEFKAGNTFGMVAFTSYGLFWWWFAFLKWTVGAGWLSTPPASAMAVTLLMWGVFTFLLWIVSFRSNKAVWSIFLLLWITFFFLAWGDFGYMIGPWRCGTIGGYFGLLTGLDALFVAFVEVLNATADREVISLGRPIIRA
;
A
#
# COMPACT_ATOMS: atom_id res chain seq x y z
N MET A 1 -33.94 -35.34 -20.95
CA MET A 1 -34.04 -34.00 -20.33
C MET A 1 -33.24 -34.05 -19.02
N ALA A 2 -32.18 -33.28 -18.87
CA ALA A 2 -31.37 -33.21 -17.64
C ALA A 2 -32.24 -32.59 -16.53
N ASN A 3 -32.16 -33.17 -15.34
CA ASN A 3 -32.92 -32.70 -14.18
C ASN A 3 -32.41 -31.34 -13.76
N PRO A 4 -33.25 -30.27 -13.57
CA PRO A 4 -32.81 -28.95 -13.12
C PRO A 4 -32.06 -28.94 -11.79
N ILE A 5 -32.10 -30.02 -11.01
CA ILE A 5 -31.45 -30.17 -9.71
C ILE A 5 -29.95 -30.54 -9.85
N ASP A 6 -29.52 -31.02 -11.04
CA ASP A 6 -28.13 -31.46 -11.29
C ASP A 6 -27.20 -30.35 -11.83
N GLN A 7 -27.66 -29.10 -11.90
CA GLN A 7 -26.77 -28.02 -12.20
C GLN A 7 -25.89 -27.71 -10.97
N PRO A 8 -24.58 -27.80 -11.06
CA PRO A 8 -23.71 -27.41 -9.96
C PRO A 8 -24.02 -25.96 -9.60
N LEU A 9 -24.37 -25.71 -8.33
CA LEU A 9 -24.50 -24.36 -7.80
C LEU A 9 -23.18 -23.63 -8.06
N THR A 10 -23.17 -22.74 -9.06
CA THR A 10 -22.00 -21.88 -9.28
C THR A 10 -21.82 -21.04 -8.03
N ALA A 11 -20.67 -21.19 -7.35
CA ALA A 11 -20.35 -20.38 -6.19
C ALA A 11 -20.53 -18.88 -6.54
N PRO A 12 -21.17 -18.10 -5.66
CA PRO A 12 -21.39 -16.69 -5.93
C PRO A 12 -20.05 -16.00 -6.23
N LYS A 13 -20.00 -15.24 -7.34
CA LYS A 13 -18.81 -14.50 -7.75
C LYS A 13 -18.45 -13.50 -6.65
N VAL A 14 -17.33 -13.70 -5.99
CA VAL A 14 -16.81 -12.75 -5.00
C VAL A 14 -16.40 -11.46 -5.72
N ALA A 15 -16.83 -10.30 -5.20
CA ALA A 15 -16.38 -9.01 -5.73
C ALA A 15 -14.86 -8.85 -5.56
N ASN A 16 -14.21 -8.13 -6.49
CA ASN A 16 -12.78 -7.85 -6.40
C ASN A 16 -12.47 -6.97 -5.16
N PRO A 17 -11.71 -7.45 -4.17
CA PRO A 17 -11.36 -6.65 -2.99
C PRO A 17 -10.19 -5.70 -3.21
N GLY A 18 -9.45 -5.85 -4.32
CA GLY A 18 -8.27 -5.05 -4.66
C GLY A 18 -8.48 -3.54 -4.57
N PRO A 19 -9.56 -2.98 -5.15
CA PRO A 19 -9.83 -1.54 -5.08
C PRO A 19 -9.91 -0.99 -3.65
N LEU A 20 -10.51 -1.73 -2.72
CA LEU A 20 -10.60 -1.31 -1.31
C LEU A 20 -9.21 -1.25 -0.68
N GLY A 21 -8.39 -2.28 -0.89
CA GLY A 21 -7.03 -2.33 -0.36
C GLY A 21 -6.14 -1.24 -0.95
N LEU A 22 -6.20 -1.02 -2.26
CA LEU A 22 -5.45 0.02 -2.96
C LEU A 22 -5.88 1.43 -2.55
N ALA A 23 -7.18 1.68 -2.37
CA ALA A 23 -7.68 2.98 -1.93
C ALA A 23 -7.25 3.27 -0.47
N GLY A 24 -7.37 2.31 0.44
CA GLY A 24 -6.91 2.44 1.83
C GLY A 24 -5.42 2.72 1.91
N PHE A 25 -4.61 1.98 1.15
CA PHE A 25 -3.18 2.20 1.02
C PHE A 25 -2.88 3.58 0.41
N GLY A 26 -3.43 3.88 -0.76
CA GLY A 26 -3.07 5.05 -1.55
C GLY A 26 -3.39 6.35 -0.84
N LEU A 27 -4.61 6.50 -0.29
CA LEU A 27 -5.04 7.71 0.40
C LEU A 27 -4.15 7.96 1.64
N THR A 28 -3.93 6.94 2.46
CA THR A 28 -3.10 7.06 3.66
C THR A 28 -1.64 7.38 3.32
N THR A 29 -1.11 6.74 2.26
CA THR A 29 0.26 6.98 1.76
C THR A 29 0.42 8.42 1.24
N VAL A 30 -0.53 8.95 0.48
CA VAL A 30 -0.47 10.34 -0.02
C VAL A 30 -0.41 11.33 1.13
N VAL A 31 -1.29 11.20 2.13
CA VAL A 31 -1.33 12.15 3.25
C VAL A 31 -0.04 12.12 4.06
N LEU A 32 0.51 10.93 4.39
CA LEU A 32 1.80 10.84 5.08
C LEU A 32 2.95 11.37 4.22
N SER A 33 2.91 11.08 2.93
CA SER A 33 3.96 11.49 2.00
C SER A 33 4.02 13.02 1.78
N CYS A 34 2.89 13.72 1.91
CA CYS A 34 2.90 15.19 1.96
C CYS A 34 3.75 15.72 3.12
N VAL A 35 3.71 15.06 4.28
CA VAL A 35 4.55 15.43 5.42
C VAL A 35 6.01 15.07 5.14
N ASN A 36 6.28 13.85 4.66
CA ASN A 36 7.64 13.39 4.37
C ASN A 36 8.34 14.23 3.29
N ALA A 37 7.57 14.68 2.27
CA ALA A 37 8.06 15.55 1.22
C ALA A 37 8.28 17.01 1.67
N GLY A 38 7.84 17.38 2.89
CA GLY A 38 7.89 18.76 3.38
C GLY A 38 6.82 19.68 2.81
N LEU A 39 5.79 19.15 2.16
CA LEU A 39 4.62 19.91 1.68
C LEU A 39 3.65 20.26 2.82
N LEU A 40 3.66 19.47 3.89
CA LEU A 40 2.99 19.74 5.15
C LEU A 40 4.02 19.72 6.29
N PRO A 41 3.80 20.51 7.35
CA PRO A 41 4.69 20.52 8.50
C PRO A 41 4.61 19.19 9.28
N ALA A 42 5.67 18.88 10.04
CA ALA A 42 5.74 17.64 10.83
C ALA A 42 4.61 17.50 11.86
N GLU A 43 4.07 18.62 12.32
CA GLU A 43 2.94 18.73 13.25
C GLU A 43 1.61 18.22 12.63
N ALA A 44 1.57 17.96 11.32
CA ALA A 44 0.42 17.36 10.63
C ALA A 44 0.35 15.82 10.80
N VAL A 45 1.41 15.17 11.28
CA VAL A 45 1.42 13.69 11.50
C VAL A 45 0.23 13.17 12.32
N PRO A 46 -0.29 13.88 13.36
CA PRO A 46 -1.47 13.42 14.10
C PRO A 46 -2.72 13.19 13.25
N VAL A 47 -2.86 13.87 12.11
CA VAL A 47 -3.97 13.63 11.16
C VAL A 47 -3.84 12.25 10.50
N VAL A 48 -2.62 11.79 10.30
CA VAL A 48 -2.35 10.48 9.66
C VAL A 48 -2.67 9.33 10.61
N VAL A 49 -2.51 9.51 11.93
CA VAL A 49 -2.67 8.41 12.91
C VAL A 49 -4.05 7.76 12.84
N PRO A 50 -5.19 8.47 12.99
CA PRO A 50 -6.51 7.87 12.86
C PRO A 50 -6.79 7.33 11.45
N LEU A 51 -6.27 7.98 10.41
CA LEU A 51 -6.39 7.51 9.03
C LEU A 51 -5.64 6.18 8.81
N ALA A 52 -4.44 6.07 9.36
CA ALA A 52 -3.64 4.85 9.34
C ALA A 52 -4.31 3.71 10.12
N PHE A 53 -4.99 4.01 11.23
CA PHE A 53 -5.78 3.01 11.93
C PHE A 53 -6.96 2.51 11.10
N ALA A 54 -7.81 3.45 10.64
CA ALA A 54 -9.09 3.11 10.04
C ALA A 54 -8.93 2.63 8.59
N TYR A 55 -8.31 3.44 7.75
CA TYR A 55 -8.33 3.20 6.31
C TYR A 55 -7.08 2.50 5.81
N GLY A 56 -5.90 2.99 6.15
CA GLY A 56 -4.65 2.30 5.85
C GLY A 56 -4.58 0.91 6.50
N GLY A 57 -5.05 0.77 7.75
CA GLY A 57 -5.03 -0.47 8.52
C GLY A 57 -6.25 -1.36 8.27
N VAL A 58 -7.41 -1.00 8.83
CA VAL A 58 -8.60 -1.88 8.84
C VAL A 58 -9.08 -2.20 7.43
N ALA A 59 -9.21 -1.20 6.55
CA ALA A 59 -9.69 -1.45 5.20
C ALA A 59 -8.76 -2.38 4.40
N GLN A 60 -7.42 -2.21 4.53
CA GLN A 60 -6.47 -3.13 3.89
C GLN A 60 -6.51 -4.54 4.51
N LEU A 61 -6.65 -4.67 5.83
CA LEU A 61 -6.81 -5.98 6.47
C LEU A 61 -8.05 -6.71 5.96
N ILE A 62 -9.18 -5.99 5.86
CA ILE A 62 -10.42 -6.54 5.29
C ILE A 62 -10.19 -6.98 3.85
N ALA A 63 -9.56 -6.13 3.02
CA ALA A 63 -9.22 -6.47 1.64
C ALA A 63 -8.34 -7.73 1.57
N GLY A 64 -7.31 -7.83 2.41
CA GLY A 64 -6.43 -9.01 2.46
C GLY A 64 -7.15 -10.30 2.83
N VAL A 65 -8.08 -10.26 3.80
CA VAL A 65 -8.92 -11.43 4.16
C VAL A 65 -9.85 -11.81 3.01
N LEU A 66 -10.39 -10.84 2.28
CA LEU A 66 -11.24 -11.09 1.11
C LEU A 66 -10.44 -11.61 -0.09
N GLU A 67 -9.18 -11.17 -0.28
CA GLU A 67 -8.26 -11.71 -1.28
C GLU A 67 -7.94 -13.18 -1.04
N PHE A 68 -7.82 -13.59 0.23
CA PHE A 68 -7.71 -15.02 0.58
C PHE A 68 -8.91 -15.81 0.05
N LYS A 69 -10.14 -15.30 0.26
CA LYS A 69 -11.36 -15.95 -0.24
C LYS A 69 -11.45 -15.92 -1.77
N ALA A 70 -10.87 -14.92 -2.42
CA ALA A 70 -10.78 -14.81 -3.86
C ALA A 70 -9.67 -15.68 -4.49
N GLY A 71 -8.84 -16.35 -3.66
CA GLY A 71 -7.72 -17.19 -4.12
C GLY A 71 -6.51 -16.40 -4.62
N ASN A 72 -6.42 -15.10 -4.30
CA ASN A 72 -5.31 -14.22 -4.68
C ASN A 72 -4.27 -14.12 -3.56
N THR A 73 -3.29 -15.02 -3.56
CA THR A 73 -2.22 -15.05 -2.55
C THR A 73 -1.40 -13.75 -2.54
N PHE A 74 -1.12 -13.17 -3.71
CA PHE A 74 -0.35 -11.93 -3.79
C PHE A 74 -1.09 -10.77 -3.10
N GLY A 75 -2.35 -10.55 -3.45
CA GLY A 75 -3.19 -9.52 -2.82
C GLY A 75 -3.39 -9.75 -1.33
N MET A 76 -3.61 -11.01 -0.91
CA MET A 76 -3.71 -11.39 0.50
C MET A 76 -2.46 -10.98 1.28
N VAL A 77 -1.26 -11.37 0.82
CA VAL A 77 0.00 -11.05 1.50
C VAL A 77 0.24 -9.54 1.51
N ALA A 78 0.06 -8.88 0.36
CA ALA A 78 0.30 -7.45 0.25
C ALA A 78 -0.62 -6.64 1.18
N PHE A 79 -1.94 -6.77 1.02
CA PHE A 79 -2.89 -5.95 1.78
C PHE A 79 -2.87 -6.26 3.28
N THR A 80 -2.75 -7.52 3.68
CA THR A 80 -2.64 -7.85 5.10
C THR A 80 -1.36 -7.27 5.72
N SER A 81 -0.23 -7.41 5.03
CA SER A 81 1.05 -6.92 5.55
C SER A 81 1.08 -5.40 5.65
N TYR A 82 0.67 -4.68 4.58
CA TYR A 82 0.65 -3.21 4.63
C TYR A 82 -0.45 -2.66 5.54
N GLY A 83 -1.56 -3.35 5.71
CA GLY A 83 -2.56 -3.01 6.73
C GLY A 83 -1.97 -3.05 8.13
N LEU A 84 -1.18 -4.09 8.45
CA LEU A 84 -0.46 -4.20 9.72
C LEU A 84 0.71 -3.22 9.84
N PHE A 85 1.39 -2.86 8.73
CA PHE A 85 2.33 -1.75 8.71
C PHE A 85 1.69 -0.43 9.17
N TRP A 86 0.50 -0.10 8.66
CA TRP A 86 -0.23 1.10 9.06
C TRP A 86 -0.67 1.06 10.52
N TRP A 87 -1.07 -0.10 11.03
CA TRP A 87 -1.36 -0.27 12.45
C TRP A 87 -0.12 -0.09 13.31
N TRP A 88 1.00 -0.71 12.93
CA TRP A 88 2.27 -0.51 13.62
C TRP A 88 2.65 0.99 13.67
N PHE A 89 2.57 1.68 12.54
CA PHE A 89 2.83 3.11 12.46
C PHE A 89 1.91 3.92 13.39
N ALA A 90 0.61 3.67 13.32
CA ALA A 90 -0.39 4.37 14.10
C ALA A 90 -0.21 4.12 15.61
N PHE A 91 -0.01 2.86 16.02
CA PHE A 91 0.25 2.51 17.43
C PHE A 91 1.52 3.17 17.93
N LEU A 92 2.62 3.12 17.18
CA LEU A 92 3.87 3.76 17.56
C LEU A 92 3.68 5.27 17.77
N LYS A 93 3.06 5.96 16.81
CA LYS A 93 2.83 7.41 16.91
C LYS A 93 1.89 7.76 18.05
N TRP A 94 0.85 6.98 18.26
CA TRP A 94 -0.10 7.20 19.35
C TRP A 94 0.52 6.96 20.71
N THR A 95 1.21 5.86 20.92
CA THR A 95 1.80 5.52 22.23
C THR A 95 2.95 6.46 22.62
N VAL A 96 3.77 6.91 21.65
CA VAL A 96 4.78 7.94 21.86
C VAL A 96 4.11 9.28 22.16
N GLY A 97 3.09 9.67 21.42
CA GLY A 97 2.35 10.91 21.66
C GLY A 97 1.61 10.95 23.01
N ALA A 98 1.15 9.79 23.48
CA ALA A 98 0.54 9.64 24.80
C ALA A 98 1.56 9.57 25.98
N GLY A 99 2.86 9.56 25.65
CA GLY A 99 3.92 9.45 26.66
C GLY A 99 4.09 8.04 27.25
N TRP A 100 3.50 7.01 26.64
CA TRP A 100 3.63 5.62 27.09
C TRP A 100 4.93 4.97 26.65
N LEU A 101 5.48 5.41 25.54
CA LEU A 101 6.78 5.00 25.01
C LEU A 101 7.65 6.22 24.76
N SER A 102 8.94 6.10 24.98
CA SER A 102 9.91 7.10 24.52
C SER A 102 10.03 7.09 23.00
N THR A 103 10.36 8.23 22.41
CA THR A 103 10.64 8.32 20.97
C THR A 103 11.78 7.38 20.60
N PRO A 104 11.57 6.44 19.65
CA PRO A 104 12.64 5.56 19.21
C PRO A 104 13.78 6.33 18.53
N PRO A 105 15.03 5.86 18.61
CA PRO A 105 16.12 6.45 17.87
C PRO A 105 15.86 6.33 16.36
N ALA A 106 16.27 7.34 15.60
CA ALA A 106 16.07 7.39 14.15
C ALA A 106 16.67 6.16 13.42
N SER A 107 17.81 5.64 13.92
CA SER A 107 18.41 4.42 13.39
C SER A 107 17.51 3.18 13.49
N ALA A 108 16.73 3.05 14.56
CA ALA A 108 15.77 1.94 14.69
C ALA A 108 14.60 2.09 13.69
N MET A 109 14.12 3.32 13.48
CA MET A 109 13.14 3.62 12.43
C MET A 109 13.71 3.31 11.04
N ALA A 110 14.94 3.74 10.77
CA ALA A 110 15.63 3.47 9.51
C ALA A 110 15.75 1.96 9.20
N VAL A 111 16.17 1.15 10.17
CA VAL A 111 16.25 -0.32 10.00
C VAL A 111 14.86 -0.91 9.73
N THR A 112 13.84 -0.46 10.45
CA THR A 112 12.47 -0.94 10.25
C THR A 112 11.97 -0.61 8.84
N LEU A 113 12.16 0.63 8.37
CA LEU A 113 11.78 1.04 7.02
C LEU A 113 12.61 0.31 5.95
N LEU A 114 13.90 0.07 6.20
CA LEU A 114 14.76 -0.71 5.31
C LEU A 114 14.20 -2.13 5.13
N MET A 115 13.79 -2.79 6.21
CA MET A 115 13.19 -4.14 6.14
C MET A 115 11.86 -4.16 5.40
N TRP A 116 11.03 -3.12 5.57
CA TRP A 116 9.84 -2.94 4.74
C TRP A 116 10.19 -2.71 3.26
N GLY A 117 11.26 -2.00 2.99
CA GLY A 117 11.81 -1.82 1.64
C GLY A 117 12.24 -3.14 1.01
N VAL A 118 12.96 -4.00 1.76
CA VAL A 118 13.35 -5.34 1.31
C VAL A 118 12.12 -6.22 1.05
N PHE A 119 11.16 -6.26 1.96
CA PHE A 119 9.90 -6.98 1.78
C PHE A 119 9.17 -6.52 0.51
N THR A 120 9.06 -5.21 0.31
CA THR A 120 8.41 -4.62 -0.86
C THR A 120 9.16 -4.93 -2.16
N PHE A 121 10.50 -4.91 -2.12
CA PHE A 121 11.34 -5.29 -3.27
C PHE A 121 11.09 -6.75 -3.70
N LEU A 122 10.96 -7.67 -2.73
CA LEU A 122 10.63 -9.06 -3.04
C LEU A 122 9.23 -9.19 -3.65
N LEU A 123 8.23 -8.44 -3.14
CA LEU A 123 6.89 -8.40 -3.74
C LEU A 123 6.89 -7.72 -5.11
N TRP A 124 7.77 -6.72 -5.33
CA TRP A 124 7.94 -6.13 -6.64
C TRP A 124 8.40 -7.15 -7.69
N ILE A 125 9.33 -8.05 -7.35
CA ILE A 125 9.73 -9.15 -8.24
C ILE A 125 8.53 -10.05 -8.57
N VAL A 126 7.69 -10.38 -7.60
CA VAL A 126 6.47 -11.18 -7.83
C VAL A 126 5.47 -10.44 -8.73
N SER A 127 5.36 -9.11 -8.59
CA SER A 127 4.43 -8.27 -9.33
C SER A 127 4.69 -8.19 -10.84
N PHE A 128 5.81 -8.69 -11.35
CA PHE A 128 6.06 -8.84 -12.80
C PHE A 128 5.02 -9.72 -13.51
N ARG A 129 4.30 -10.54 -12.74
CA ARG A 129 3.17 -11.36 -13.22
C ARG A 129 1.80 -10.69 -13.06
N SER A 130 1.75 -9.51 -12.45
CA SER A 130 0.57 -8.66 -12.35
C SER A 130 0.52 -7.66 -13.52
N ASN A 131 -0.54 -6.86 -13.59
CA ASN A 131 -0.61 -5.79 -14.58
C ASN A 131 0.48 -4.71 -14.31
N LYS A 132 0.79 -3.90 -15.35
CA LYS A 132 1.89 -2.91 -15.27
C LYS A 132 1.66 -1.84 -14.21
N ALA A 133 0.41 -1.48 -13.96
CA ALA A 133 0.08 -0.46 -12.96
C ALA A 133 0.32 -0.97 -11.53
N VAL A 134 -0.02 -2.22 -11.22
CA VAL A 134 0.36 -2.83 -9.94
C VAL A 134 1.89 -2.95 -9.83
N TRP A 135 2.58 -3.33 -10.90
CA TRP A 135 4.04 -3.40 -10.92
C TRP A 135 4.69 -2.04 -10.63
N SER A 136 4.15 -0.93 -11.18
CA SER A 136 4.69 0.42 -10.92
C SER A 136 4.48 0.87 -9.48
N ILE A 137 3.36 0.52 -8.85
CA ILE A 137 3.11 0.78 -7.41
C ILE A 137 4.23 0.16 -6.56
N PHE A 138 4.53 -1.13 -6.77
CA PHE A 138 5.56 -1.81 -5.98
C PHE A 138 6.96 -1.30 -6.30
N LEU A 139 7.25 -0.91 -7.56
CA LEU A 139 8.50 -0.26 -7.94
C LEU A 139 8.70 1.03 -7.15
N LEU A 140 7.73 1.93 -7.19
CA LEU A 140 7.80 3.22 -6.51
C LEU A 140 7.85 3.04 -4.97
N LEU A 141 7.15 2.04 -4.44
CA LEU A 141 7.03 1.82 -3.01
C LEU A 141 8.35 1.34 -2.38
N TRP A 142 9.08 0.36 -2.97
CA TRP A 142 10.34 -0.06 -2.38
C TRP A 142 11.39 1.06 -2.46
N ILE A 143 11.38 1.87 -3.53
CA ILE A 143 12.22 3.07 -3.64
C ILE A 143 11.86 4.05 -2.52
N THR A 144 10.58 4.30 -2.27
CA THR A 144 10.08 5.13 -1.17
C THR A 144 10.67 4.67 0.17
N PHE A 145 10.53 3.40 0.52
CA PHE A 145 11.02 2.88 1.79
C PHE A 145 12.52 3.03 1.95
N PHE A 146 13.31 2.77 0.91
CA PHE A 146 14.77 2.92 0.97
C PHE A 146 15.17 4.38 1.17
N PHE A 147 14.56 5.32 0.45
CA PHE A 147 14.84 6.73 0.63
C PHE A 147 14.42 7.25 2.01
N LEU A 148 13.29 6.81 2.53
CA LEU A 148 12.87 7.14 3.90
C LEU A 148 13.85 6.58 4.93
N ALA A 149 14.28 5.31 4.79
CA ALA A 149 15.29 4.70 5.66
C ALA A 149 16.63 5.47 5.62
N TRP A 150 17.10 5.82 4.43
CA TRP A 150 18.32 6.64 4.29
C TRP A 150 18.16 8.02 4.89
N GLY A 151 16.98 8.62 4.79
CA GLY A 151 16.67 9.88 5.46
C GLY A 151 16.77 9.80 6.98
N ASP A 152 16.26 8.71 7.58
CA ASP A 152 16.36 8.46 9.02
C ASP A 152 17.79 8.08 9.47
N PHE A 153 18.62 7.52 8.57
CA PHE A 153 20.08 7.41 8.80
C PHE A 153 20.83 8.73 8.66
N GLY A 154 20.17 9.81 8.23
CA GLY A 154 20.78 11.13 8.07
C GLY A 154 21.42 11.38 6.71
N TYR A 155 21.26 10.49 5.72
CA TYR A 155 21.85 10.67 4.39
C TYR A 155 21.16 11.78 3.59
N MET A 156 21.98 12.42 2.75
CA MET A 156 21.59 13.48 1.83
C MET A 156 22.09 13.21 0.41
N ILE A 157 21.38 13.71 -0.59
CA ILE A 157 21.78 13.73 -2.00
C ILE A 157 21.80 15.20 -2.43
N GLY A 158 22.99 15.78 -2.54
CA GLY A 158 23.15 17.22 -2.75
C GLY A 158 22.46 18.00 -1.61
N PRO A 159 21.62 19.00 -1.89
CA PRO A 159 20.90 19.76 -0.88
C PRO A 159 19.67 19.03 -0.29
N TRP A 160 19.30 17.86 -0.83
CA TRP A 160 18.06 17.17 -0.49
C TRP A 160 18.27 16.10 0.56
N ARG A 161 17.46 16.12 1.61
CA ARG A 161 17.39 15.00 2.54
C ARG A 161 16.77 13.78 1.82
N CYS A 162 17.37 12.60 1.99
CA CYS A 162 16.82 11.38 1.39
C CYS A 162 15.35 11.13 1.81
N GLY A 163 14.97 11.45 3.05
CA GLY A 163 13.59 11.35 3.50
C GLY A 163 12.60 12.21 2.69
N THR A 164 13.02 13.42 2.28
CA THR A 164 12.22 14.30 1.41
C THR A 164 12.03 13.69 0.02
N ILE A 165 13.10 13.13 -0.54
CA ILE A 165 13.02 12.39 -1.82
C ILE A 165 12.07 11.19 -1.69
N GLY A 166 12.19 10.42 -0.60
CA GLY A 166 11.28 9.33 -0.28
C GLY A 166 9.83 9.79 -0.19
N GLY A 167 9.57 10.98 0.38
CA GLY A 167 8.25 11.59 0.40
C GLY A 167 7.66 11.82 -0.99
N TYR A 168 8.44 12.32 -1.95
CA TYR A 168 7.99 12.50 -3.34
C TYR A 168 7.72 11.16 -4.03
N PHE A 169 8.57 10.16 -3.85
CA PHE A 169 8.28 8.81 -4.36
C PHE A 169 7.02 8.21 -3.71
N GLY A 170 6.80 8.45 -2.42
CA GLY A 170 5.59 8.04 -1.72
C GLY A 170 4.32 8.72 -2.25
N LEU A 171 4.38 10.00 -2.62
CA LEU A 171 3.28 10.69 -3.31
C LEU A 171 2.92 10.00 -4.62
N LEU A 172 3.93 9.73 -5.46
CA LEU A 172 3.72 9.03 -6.73
C LEU A 172 3.13 7.63 -6.50
N THR A 173 3.65 6.90 -5.51
CA THR A 173 3.14 5.57 -5.14
C THR A 173 1.67 5.60 -4.73
N GLY A 174 1.31 6.53 -3.84
CA GLY A 174 -0.06 6.64 -3.33
C GLY A 174 -1.05 7.09 -4.41
N LEU A 175 -0.67 8.03 -5.26
CA LEU A 175 -1.50 8.49 -6.38
C LEU A 175 -1.69 7.38 -7.44
N ASP A 176 -0.64 6.61 -7.75
CA ASP A 176 -0.73 5.46 -8.66
C ASP A 176 -1.68 4.39 -8.08
N ALA A 177 -1.59 4.08 -6.80
CA ALA A 177 -2.50 3.15 -6.13
C ALA A 177 -3.96 3.63 -6.16
N LEU A 178 -4.22 4.92 -5.93
CA LEU A 178 -5.56 5.50 -6.03
C LEU A 178 -6.08 5.44 -7.47
N PHE A 179 -5.22 5.71 -8.45
CA PHE A 179 -5.58 5.58 -9.86
C PHE A 179 -5.98 4.15 -10.22
N VAL A 180 -5.19 3.15 -9.80
CA VAL A 180 -5.49 1.74 -10.04
C VAL A 180 -6.81 1.34 -9.35
N ALA A 181 -7.02 1.75 -8.10
CA ALA A 181 -8.28 1.51 -7.40
C ALA A 181 -9.48 2.08 -8.16
N PHE A 182 -9.37 3.32 -8.64
CA PHE A 182 -10.41 3.97 -9.44
C PHE A 182 -10.68 3.18 -10.74
N VAL A 183 -9.65 2.82 -11.48
CA VAL A 183 -9.77 2.09 -12.75
C VAL A 183 -10.43 0.72 -12.56
N GLU A 184 -10.04 -0.02 -11.50
CA GLU A 184 -10.65 -1.31 -11.20
C GLU A 184 -12.14 -1.18 -10.86
N VAL A 185 -12.53 -0.16 -10.05
CA VAL A 185 -13.96 0.12 -9.78
C VAL A 185 -14.70 0.50 -11.05
N LEU A 186 -14.12 1.38 -11.87
CA LEU A 186 -14.72 1.82 -13.14
C LEU A 186 -14.96 0.63 -14.08
N ASN A 187 -13.96 -0.21 -14.28
CA ASN A 187 -14.05 -1.38 -15.14
C ASN A 187 -15.08 -2.39 -14.62
N ALA A 188 -15.09 -2.63 -13.31
CA ALA A 188 -16.05 -3.53 -12.67
C ALA A 188 -17.50 -3.01 -12.80
N THR A 189 -17.70 -1.70 -12.60
CA THR A 189 -19.04 -1.08 -12.69
C THR A 189 -19.55 -1.02 -14.12
N ALA A 190 -18.64 -0.84 -15.10
CA ALA A 190 -18.98 -0.82 -16.53
C ALA A 190 -19.13 -2.22 -17.14
N ASP A 191 -18.80 -3.29 -16.40
CA ASP A 191 -18.74 -4.69 -16.83
C ASP A 191 -17.88 -4.88 -18.11
N ARG A 192 -16.86 -4.04 -18.27
CA ARG A 192 -15.89 -4.10 -19.39
C ARG A 192 -14.62 -3.32 -19.05
N GLU A 193 -13.54 -3.60 -19.76
CA GLU A 193 -12.31 -2.81 -19.69
C GLU A 193 -12.53 -1.44 -20.35
N VAL A 194 -12.73 -0.40 -19.54
CA VAL A 194 -12.83 1.01 -19.98
C VAL A 194 -11.45 1.62 -20.08
N ILE A 195 -10.61 1.39 -19.04
CA ILE A 195 -9.22 1.82 -19.00
C ILE A 195 -8.35 0.59 -18.73
N SER A 196 -7.32 0.40 -19.57
CA SER A 196 -6.38 -0.70 -19.39
C SER A 196 -5.31 -0.38 -18.36
N LEU A 197 -5.08 -1.30 -17.43
CA LEU A 197 -3.97 -1.24 -16.46
C LEU A 197 -2.68 -1.87 -17.02
N GLY A 198 -2.68 -2.23 -18.29
CA GLY A 198 -1.56 -2.84 -18.99
C GLY A 198 -1.44 -4.35 -18.72
N ARG A 199 -0.74 -5.03 -19.63
CA ARG A 199 -0.52 -6.49 -19.53
C ARG A 199 0.67 -6.80 -18.60
N PRO A 200 0.71 -8.01 -18.00
CA PRO A 200 1.88 -8.46 -17.24
C PRO A 200 3.18 -8.36 -18.06
N ILE A 201 4.29 -8.07 -17.37
CA ILE A 201 5.63 -8.02 -17.98
C ILE A 201 6.10 -9.45 -18.30
N ILE A 202 5.89 -10.37 -17.36
CA ILE A 202 6.16 -11.79 -17.54
C ILE A 202 4.81 -12.49 -17.74
N ARG A 203 4.63 -13.12 -18.89
CA ARG A 203 3.46 -13.96 -19.19
C ARG A 203 3.74 -15.40 -18.76
N ALA A 204 2.69 -16.10 -18.32
CA ALA A 204 2.73 -17.52 -18.07
C ALA A 204 2.85 -18.31 -19.37
#